data_f71c49e6e12b4a624820484514c3a41b
#
_entry.id   f71c49e6e12b4a624820484514c3a41b
#
_cell.length_a   1.000
_cell.length_b   1.000
_cell.length_c   1.000
_cell.angle_alpha   90.00
_cell.angle_beta   90.00
_cell.angle_gamma   90.00
#
_symmetry.space_group_name_H-M   'P 1'
#
loop_
_entity.id
_entity.type
_entity.pdbx_description
1 polymer ?
#
loop_
_entity_poly.entity_id
_entity_poly.type
_entity_poly.pdbx_seq_one_letter_code
_entity_poly.pdbx_strand_id
1 'polypeptide(L)'
;MNKGKEGMAYLTYIIDNYHALPRTMAFIHAHRDGYPRAWHVDYPNYSNVGSLLALRTDFIQQQGYANLRCIHEPGCRNPAKPFRSPEDVEPDHIYELSLPEAWGKFFEGVEEMAEIPEEFATACCAQFAVSREQVLKNDLQQYVRLRDWLIETTLSDDMSGRVLEYLWHVIFGRPAVECPQLEKCWCDLYGRCEL
;
A
#
# COMPACT_ATOMS: atom_id res chain seq x y z
N MET A 1 -1.42 16.44 12.82
CA MET A 1 0.02 16.12 12.68
C MET A 1 0.16 15.37 11.36
N ASN A 2 1.16 15.70 10.54
CA ASN A 2 1.47 14.92 9.34
C ASN A 2 2.69 14.06 9.67
N LYS A 3 2.58 12.74 9.52
CA LYS A 3 3.66 11.78 9.74
C LYS A 3 3.47 10.56 8.86
N GLY A 4 4.59 9.91 8.43
CA GLY A 4 4.54 8.76 7.54
C GLY A 4 4.00 9.11 6.15
N LYS A 5 4.31 10.29 5.65
CA LYS A 5 3.91 10.76 4.31
C LYS A 5 2.40 10.63 4.06
N GLU A 6 2.02 10.01 2.95
CA GLU A 6 0.62 9.76 2.58
C GLU A 6 -0.11 8.83 3.55
N GLY A 7 0.61 7.97 4.28
CA GLY A 7 0.04 6.98 5.19
C GLY A 7 -0.91 7.58 6.22
N MET A 8 -0.52 8.71 6.84
CA MET A 8 -1.38 9.43 7.80
C MET A 8 -2.68 9.91 7.15
N ALA A 9 -2.59 10.47 5.94
CA ALA A 9 -3.78 10.97 5.23
C ALA A 9 -4.72 9.82 4.85
N TYR A 10 -4.18 8.68 4.39
CA TYR A 10 -4.96 7.51 4.02
C TYR A 10 -5.68 6.90 5.22
N LEU A 11 -4.96 6.65 6.32
CA LEU A 11 -5.56 6.13 7.56
C LEU A 11 -6.62 7.08 8.10
N THR A 12 -6.33 8.38 8.14
CA THR A 12 -7.30 9.38 8.63
C THR A 12 -8.57 9.37 7.78
N TYR A 13 -8.45 9.35 6.45
CA TYR A 13 -9.61 9.26 5.57
C TYR A 13 -10.45 8.00 5.82
N ILE A 14 -9.81 6.84 5.94
CA ILE A 14 -10.51 5.57 6.21
C ILE A 14 -11.25 5.63 7.54
N ILE A 15 -10.57 6.10 8.61
CA ILE A 15 -11.13 6.17 9.96
C ILE A 15 -12.32 7.15 10.01
N ASP A 16 -12.13 8.36 9.50
CA ASP A 16 -13.15 9.41 9.58
C ASP A 16 -14.40 9.09 8.74
N ASN A 17 -14.24 8.29 7.67
CA ASN A 17 -15.32 7.92 6.77
C ASN A 17 -15.77 6.46 6.90
N TYR A 18 -15.30 5.70 7.90
CA TYR A 18 -15.47 4.26 7.99
C TYR A 18 -16.92 3.79 7.81
N HIS A 19 -17.89 4.53 8.33
CA HIS A 19 -19.31 4.21 8.23
C HIS A 19 -20.00 4.76 6.97
N ALA A 20 -19.27 5.52 6.14
CA ALA A 20 -19.82 6.19 4.95
C ALA A 20 -18.85 6.11 3.73
N LEU A 21 -18.02 5.07 3.68
CA LEU A 21 -17.05 4.87 2.60
C LEU A 21 -17.75 4.75 1.23
N PRO A 22 -17.21 5.36 0.17
CA PRO A 22 -17.69 5.15 -1.19
C PRO A 22 -17.41 3.72 -1.66
N ARG A 23 -18.12 3.28 -2.68
CA ARG A 23 -18.00 1.91 -3.21
C ARG A 23 -16.57 1.53 -3.62
N THR A 24 -15.85 2.47 -4.25
CA THR A 24 -14.44 2.31 -4.66
C THR A 24 -13.68 3.56 -4.24
N MET A 25 -12.49 3.38 -3.72
CA MET A 25 -11.56 4.44 -3.35
C MET A 25 -10.25 4.25 -4.11
N ALA A 26 -9.64 5.35 -4.54
CA ALA A 26 -8.28 5.36 -5.07
C ALA A 26 -7.43 6.30 -4.21
N PHE A 27 -6.36 5.77 -3.66
CA PHE A 27 -5.37 6.48 -2.87
C PHE A 27 -4.16 6.75 -3.74
N ILE A 28 -3.85 8.01 -3.96
CA ILE A 28 -2.81 8.45 -4.90
C ILE A 28 -2.00 9.60 -4.34
N HIS A 29 -0.79 9.78 -4.86
CA HIS A 29 0.02 10.96 -4.55
C HIS A 29 -0.55 12.22 -5.20
N ALA A 30 -0.31 13.38 -4.59
CA ALA A 30 -0.83 14.69 -5.01
C ALA A 30 -0.07 15.28 -6.22
N HIS A 31 0.33 14.44 -7.20
CA HIS A 31 0.99 14.86 -8.43
C HIS A 31 0.07 14.55 -9.61
N ARG A 32 -0.25 15.57 -10.39
CA ARG A 32 -1.17 15.42 -11.53
C ARG A 32 -0.56 14.56 -12.64
N ASP A 33 0.64 14.92 -13.11
CA ASP A 33 1.32 14.30 -14.24
C ASP A 33 2.81 14.70 -14.33
N GLY A 34 3.54 14.06 -15.23
CA GLY A 34 4.86 14.48 -15.68
C GLY A 34 6.04 13.99 -14.85
N TYR A 35 7.14 13.72 -15.57
CA TYR A 35 8.43 13.37 -14.95
C TYR A 35 9.18 14.66 -14.53
N PRO A 36 9.92 14.69 -13.41
CA PRO A 36 10.14 13.58 -12.46
C PRO A 36 9.10 13.48 -11.32
N ARG A 37 8.17 14.40 -11.20
CA ARG A 37 7.29 14.48 -10.02
C ARG A 37 6.35 13.29 -9.87
N ALA A 38 5.73 12.86 -10.98
CA ALA A 38 4.79 11.74 -10.99
C ALA A 38 5.39 10.44 -11.54
N TRP A 39 6.72 10.25 -11.41
CA TRP A 39 7.46 9.08 -11.93
C TRP A 39 6.90 7.72 -11.51
N HIS A 40 6.19 7.70 -10.39
CA HIS A 40 5.58 6.51 -9.79
C HIS A 40 4.23 6.12 -10.43
N VAL A 41 3.76 6.88 -11.42
CA VAL A 41 2.52 6.57 -12.15
C VAL A 41 2.84 5.82 -13.44
N ASP A 42 2.29 4.62 -13.61
CA ASP A 42 2.52 3.75 -14.76
C ASP A 42 1.64 4.06 -15.99
N TYR A 43 1.09 5.23 -16.06
CA TYR A 43 0.25 5.64 -17.19
C TYR A 43 1.04 6.56 -18.14
N PRO A 44 0.71 6.60 -19.46
CA PRO A 44 1.39 7.50 -20.37
C PRO A 44 1.47 8.94 -19.84
N ASN A 45 2.61 9.59 -20.05
CA ASN A 45 2.97 10.89 -19.49
C ASN A 45 2.95 10.96 -17.96
N TYR A 46 3.05 9.81 -17.27
CA TYR A 46 2.95 9.72 -15.81
C TYR A 46 1.67 10.36 -15.28
N SER A 47 0.54 10.17 -15.97
CA SER A 47 -0.70 10.90 -15.72
C SER A 47 -1.58 10.17 -14.71
N ASN A 48 -1.72 10.72 -13.49
CA ASN A 48 -2.69 10.25 -12.50
C ASN A 48 -4.13 10.41 -13.00
N VAL A 49 -4.41 11.50 -13.73
CA VAL A 49 -5.74 11.72 -14.33
C VAL A 49 -6.05 10.61 -15.34
N GLY A 50 -5.09 10.32 -16.23
CA GLY A 50 -5.24 9.26 -17.24
C GLY A 50 -5.42 7.88 -16.61
N SER A 51 -4.62 7.56 -15.58
CA SER A 51 -4.73 6.27 -14.88
C SER A 51 -6.09 6.10 -14.19
N LEU A 52 -6.60 7.15 -13.52
CA LEU A 52 -7.91 7.10 -12.87
C LEU A 52 -9.07 7.00 -13.85
N LEU A 53 -9.00 7.70 -15.00
CA LEU A 53 -10.03 7.60 -16.05
C LEU A 53 -10.05 6.23 -16.73
N ALA A 54 -8.90 5.57 -16.84
CA ALA A 54 -8.77 4.24 -17.41
C ALA A 54 -9.00 3.11 -16.39
N LEU A 55 -9.07 3.42 -15.09
CA LEU A 55 -9.16 2.43 -14.03
C LEU A 55 -10.43 1.58 -14.17
N ARG A 56 -10.24 0.28 -14.27
CA ARG A 56 -11.32 -0.70 -14.30
C ARG A 56 -11.86 -0.96 -12.90
N THR A 57 -12.86 -0.19 -12.51
CA THR A 57 -13.46 -0.29 -11.17
C THR A 57 -14.17 -1.61 -10.92
N ASP A 58 -14.66 -2.30 -11.96
CA ASP A 58 -15.18 -3.65 -11.90
C ASP A 58 -14.11 -4.65 -11.42
N PHE A 59 -12.88 -4.54 -11.93
CA PHE A 59 -11.75 -5.34 -11.47
C PHE A 59 -11.47 -5.09 -9.98
N ILE A 60 -11.45 -3.82 -9.53
CA ILE A 60 -11.27 -3.50 -8.11
C ILE A 60 -12.38 -4.10 -7.25
N GLN A 61 -13.64 -4.09 -7.73
CA GLN A 61 -14.74 -4.70 -7.00
C GLN A 61 -14.61 -6.23 -6.88
N GLN A 62 -14.06 -6.89 -7.90
CA GLN A 62 -13.84 -8.35 -7.89
C GLN A 62 -12.66 -8.75 -7.01
N GLN A 63 -11.55 -8.00 -7.07
CA GLN A 63 -10.32 -8.32 -6.36
C GLN A 63 -10.26 -7.76 -4.93
N GLY A 64 -11.10 -6.78 -4.62
CA GLY A 64 -11.09 -6.04 -3.37
C GLY A 64 -10.03 -4.95 -3.31
N TYR A 65 -8.83 -5.22 -3.80
CA TYR A 65 -7.67 -4.32 -3.79
C TYR A 65 -6.82 -4.52 -5.05
N ALA A 66 -6.20 -3.45 -5.53
CA ALA A 66 -5.09 -3.53 -6.48
C ALA A 66 -4.14 -2.34 -6.31
N ASN A 67 -2.82 -2.62 -6.35
CA ASN A 67 -1.81 -1.59 -6.50
C ASN A 67 -1.97 -0.92 -7.87
N LEU A 68 -1.91 0.40 -7.94
CA LEU A 68 -2.05 1.16 -9.19
C LEU A 68 -0.75 1.22 -10.01
N ARG A 69 0.36 0.76 -9.44
CA ARG A 69 1.63 0.62 -10.12
C ARG A 69 1.87 -0.85 -10.48
N CYS A 70 2.21 -1.11 -11.72
CA CYS A 70 2.50 -2.45 -12.23
C CYS A 70 4.00 -2.73 -12.37
N ILE A 71 4.82 -1.68 -12.55
CA ILE A 71 6.28 -1.81 -12.66
C ILE A 71 6.85 -2.33 -11.35
N HIS A 72 7.63 -3.41 -11.44
CA HIS A 72 8.17 -4.14 -10.30
C HIS A 72 9.31 -3.43 -9.57
N GLU A 73 9.92 -2.42 -10.19
CA GLU A 73 11.05 -1.69 -9.63
C GLU A 73 10.64 -0.24 -9.28
N PRO A 74 10.89 0.24 -8.06
CA PRO A 74 11.27 -0.51 -6.86
C PRO A 74 10.09 -1.28 -6.24
N GLY A 75 10.37 -2.17 -5.29
CA GLY A 75 9.38 -2.87 -4.48
C GLY A 75 9.42 -4.39 -4.69
N CYS A 76 8.84 -4.91 -5.77
CA CYS A 76 8.80 -6.35 -6.04
C CYS A 76 10.18 -7.03 -6.13
N ARG A 77 11.19 -6.33 -6.65
CA ARG A 77 12.56 -6.87 -6.76
C ARG A 77 13.41 -6.68 -5.49
N ASN A 78 12.89 -5.90 -4.55
CA ASN A 78 13.55 -5.57 -3.30
C ASN A 78 12.58 -5.80 -2.13
N PRO A 79 12.28 -7.07 -1.78
CA PRO A 79 11.33 -7.38 -0.74
C PRO A 79 11.82 -6.88 0.62
N ALA A 80 10.90 -6.38 1.43
CA ALA A 80 11.15 -6.04 2.82
C ALA A 80 11.18 -7.30 3.66
N LYS A 81 12.19 -7.45 4.55
CA LYS A 81 12.44 -8.65 5.34
C LYS A 81 12.41 -8.33 6.84
N PRO A 82 11.29 -8.59 7.53
CA PRO A 82 11.09 -8.20 8.93
C PRO A 82 12.04 -8.88 9.94
N PHE A 83 12.68 -9.97 9.53
CA PHE A 83 13.60 -10.74 10.38
C PHE A 83 15.07 -10.58 9.98
N ARG A 84 15.39 -9.55 9.18
CA ARG A 84 16.78 -9.24 8.85
C ARG A 84 17.51 -8.84 10.14
N SER A 85 18.72 -9.34 10.29
CA SER A 85 19.59 -8.99 11.41
C SER A 85 19.91 -7.49 11.40
N PRO A 86 19.88 -6.78 12.53
CA PRO A 86 20.16 -5.33 12.55
C PRO A 86 21.49 -4.93 11.94
N GLU A 87 22.50 -5.80 12.04
CA GLU A 87 23.83 -5.60 11.43
C GLU A 87 23.84 -5.74 9.90
N ASP A 88 22.82 -6.42 9.32
CA ASP A 88 22.71 -6.66 7.88
C ASP A 88 21.72 -5.69 7.21
N VAL A 89 21.06 -4.81 7.98
CA VAL A 89 20.12 -3.84 7.46
C VAL A 89 20.85 -2.63 6.89
N GLU A 90 20.64 -2.35 5.61
CA GLU A 90 21.13 -1.13 4.99
C GLU A 90 20.39 0.11 5.52
N PRO A 91 21.02 1.31 5.54
CA PRO A 91 20.41 2.53 6.12
C PRO A 91 19.06 2.92 5.53
N ASP A 92 18.82 2.63 4.25
CA ASP A 92 17.55 2.90 3.56
C ASP A 92 16.49 1.81 3.77
N HIS A 93 16.86 0.70 4.42
CA HIS A 93 16.01 -0.44 4.78
C HIS A 93 15.73 -0.55 6.29
N ILE A 94 16.14 0.42 7.09
CA ILE A 94 15.99 0.39 8.57
C ILE A 94 14.53 0.25 9.00
N TYR A 95 13.58 0.60 8.15
CA TYR A 95 12.13 0.41 8.39
C TYR A 95 11.76 -1.07 8.59
N GLU A 96 12.55 -2.01 8.04
CA GLU A 96 12.30 -3.45 8.17
C GLU A 96 12.27 -3.91 9.63
N LEU A 97 13.10 -3.31 10.48
CA LEU A 97 13.16 -3.61 11.91
C LEU A 97 11.87 -3.23 12.67
N SER A 98 11.04 -2.37 12.09
CA SER A 98 9.78 -1.93 12.69
C SER A 98 8.56 -2.63 12.10
N LEU A 99 8.73 -3.46 11.06
CA LEU A 99 7.62 -4.23 10.47
C LEU A 99 6.94 -5.15 11.49
N PRO A 100 7.67 -5.91 12.37
CA PRO A 100 7.03 -6.76 13.36
C PRO A 100 6.16 -5.98 14.35
N GLU A 101 6.60 -4.80 14.78
CA GLU A 101 5.81 -3.95 15.68
C GLU A 101 4.55 -3.45 15.01
N ALA A 102 4.65 -2.87 13.81
CA ALA A 102 3.51 -2.36 13.05
C ALA A 102 2.50 -3.46 12.73
N TRP A 103 2.98 -4.64 12.35
CA TRP A 103 2.19 -5.84 12.13
C TRP A 103 1.39 -6.22 13.38
N GLY A 104 2.07 -6.37 14.52
CA GLY A 104 1.43 -6.71 15.79
C GLY A 104 0.36 -5.70 16.21
N LYS A 105 0.58 -4.41 15.95
CA LYS A 105 -0.42 -3.36 16.24
C LYS A 105 -1.65 -3.45 15.34
N PHE A 106 -1.47 -3.69 14.04
CA PHE A 106 -2.61 -3.78 13.12
C PHE A 106 -3.40 -5.08 13.33
N PHE A 107 -2.71 -6.22 13.42
CA PHE A 107 -3.33 -7.54 13.46
C PHE A 107 -3.53 -8.09 14.87
N GLU A 108 -3.47 -7.25 15.90
CA GLU A 108 -3.73 -7.66 17.30
C GLU A 108 -5.11 -8.33 17.42
N GLY A 109 -5.11 -9.59 17.88
CA GLY A 109 -6.32 -10.40 18.07
C GLY A 109 -6.86 -11.07 16.80
N VAL A 110 -6.14 -11.03 15.69
CA VAL A 110 -6.49 -11.72 14.44
C VAL A 110 -5.66 -12.99 14.34
N GLU A 111 -6.27 -14.16 14.66
CA GLU A 111 -5.55 -15.45 14.75
C GLU A 111 -4.88 -15.84 13.42
N GLU A 112 -5.53 -15.63 12.30
CA GLU A 112 -5.02 -15.95 10.97
C GLU A 112 -3.77 -15.13 10.60
N MET A 113 -3.54 -14.03 11.31
CA MET A 113 -2.42 -13.11 11.10
C MET A 113 -1.45 -13.09 12.30
N ALA A 114 -1.49 -14.14 13.14
CA ALA A 114 -0.60 -14.24 14.31
C ALA A 114 0.88 -14.35 13.92
N GLU A 115 1.17 -14.92 12.75
CA GLU A 115 2.53 -15.04 12.23
C GLU A 115 2.80 -13.98 11.17
N ILE A 116 3.90 -13.25 11.34
CA ILE A 116 4.36 -12.29 10.34
C ILE A 116 5.08 -13.03 9.21
N PRO A 117 4.80 -12.73 7.92
CA PRO A 117 5.51 -13.30 6.79
C PRO A 117 7.02 -13.01 6.80
N GLU A 118 7.82 -13.91 6.22
CA GLU A 118 9.27 -13.76 6.12
C GLU A 118 9.70 -12.60 5.21
N GLU A 119 8.84 -12.24 4.23
CA GLU A 119 9.09 -11.13 3.32
C GLU A 119 7.78 -10.50 2.83
N PHE A 120 7.87 -9.21 2.51
CA PHE A 120 6.81 -8.45 1.85
C PHE A 120 7.33 -7.90 0.53
N ALA A 121 6.56 -8.09 -0.55
CA ALA A 121 6.89 -7.54 -1.86
C ALA A 121 5.64 -7.07 -2.60
N THR A 122 5.68 -5.84 -3.06
CA THR A 122 4.63 -5.23 -3.89
C THR A 122 5.27 -4.13 -4.74
N ALA A 123 4.62 -3.73 -5.83
CA ALA A 123 5.08 -2.54 -6.55
C ALA A 123 5.01 -1.31 -5.64
N CYS A 124 6.00 -0.44 -5.72
CA CYS A 124 6.19 0.66 -4.78
C CYS A 124 5.06 1.69 -4.74
N CYS A 125 5.28 2.61 -3.85
CA CYS A 125 4.79 3.99 -3.89
C CYS A 125 3.39 4.18 -3.34
N ALA A 126 2.85 3.18 -2.61
CA ALA A 126 1.61 3.30 -1.83
C ALA A 126 0.41 3.91 -2.60
N GLN A 127 0.35 3.71 -3.92
CA GLN A 127 -0.80 4.10 -4.73
C GLN A 127 -1.64 2.87 -5.05
N PHE A 128 -2.89 2.86 -4.59
CA PHE A 128 -3.76 1.70 -4.74
C PHE A 128 -5.23 2.09 -4.87
N ALA A 129 -6.02 1.17 -5.40
CA ALA A 129 -7.47 1.24 -5.34
C ALA A 129 -8.01 0.09 -4.49
N VAL A 130 -9.07 0.36 -3.74
CA VAL A 130 -9.69 -0.61 -2.82
C VAL A 130 -11.21 -0.45 -2.81
N SER A 131 -11.92 -1.57 -2.69
CA SER A 131 -13.37 -1.56 -2.52
C SER A 131 -13.75 -1.28 -1.07
N ARG A 132 -14.94 -0.70 -0.85
CA ARG A 132 -15.51 -0.52 0.48
C ARG A 132 -15.59 -1.85 1.22
N GLU A 133 -16.06 -2.88 0.55
CA GLU A 133 -16.23 -4.22 1.11
C GLU A 133 -14.89 -4.78 1.64
N GLN A 134 -13.79 -4.49 0.93
CA GLN A 134 -12.47 -4.94 1.37
C GLN A 134 -11.96 -4.16 2.58
N VAL A 135 -12.19 -2.84 2.62
CA VAL A 135 -11.84 -2.03 3.80
C VAL A 135 -12.61 -2.50 5.03
N LEU A 136 -13.91 -2.82 4.88
CA LEU A 136 -14.76 -3.24 5.99
C LEU A 136 -14.51 -4.67 6.49
N LYS A 137 -13.60 -5.43 5.89
CA LYS A 137 -13.12 -6.71 6.44
C LYS A 137 -12.28 -6.53 7.70
N ASN A 138 -11.64 -5.38 7.84
CA ASN A 138 -10.89 -4.99 9.03
C ASN A 138 -11.74 -4.06 9.89
N ASP A 139 -11.70 -4.25 11.20
CA ASP A 139 -12.40 -3.38 12.14
C ASP A 139 -11.82 -1.96 12.16
N LEU A 140 -12.66 -0.97 12.42
CA LEU A 140 -12.25 0.41 12.60
C LEU A 140 -11.06 0.54 13.57
N GLN A 141 -11.08 -0.24 14.64
CA GLN A 141 -10.05 -0.19 15.68
C GLN A 141 -8.67 -0.65 15.17
N GLN A 142 -8.59 -1.53 14.17
CA GLN A 142 -7.32 -1.93 13.55
C GLN A 142 -6.66 -0.74 12.86
N TYR A 143 -7.43 0.05 12.11
CA TYR A 143 -6.92 1.29 11.46
C TYR A 143 -6.52 2.35 12.49
N VAL A 144 -7.27 2.48 13.58
CA VAL A 144 -6.93 3.39 14.68
C VAL A 144 -5.62 2.99 15.33
N ARG A 145 -5.43 1.72 15.68
CA ARG A 145 -4.17 1.22 16.27
C ARG A 145 -2.96 1.48 15.36
N LEU A 146 -3.12 1.28 14.03
CA LEU A 146 -2.04 1.53 13.09
C LEU A 146 -1.72 3.03 12.97
N ARG A 147 -2.76 3.89 13.00
CA ARG A 147 -2.55 5.33 13.03
C ARG A 147 -1.86 5.79 14.32
N ASP A 148 -2.24 5.24 15.44
CA ASP A 148 -1.64 5.54 16.73
C ASP A 148 -0.17 5.09 16.75
N TRP A 149 0.14 3.88 16.24
CA TRP A 149 1.52 3.46 16.02
C TRP A 149 2.30 4.46 15.15
N LEU A 150 1.70 4.93 14.05
CA LEU A 150 2.33 5.89 13.15
C LEU A 150 2.65 7.21 13.87
N ILE A 151 1.79 7.66 14.80
CA ILE A 151 2.01 8.86 15.61
C ILE A 151 3.12 8.63 16.63
N GLU A 152 3.16 7.48 17.27
CA GLU A 152 4.04 7.15 18.40
C GLU A 152 5.45 6.73 17.98
N THR A 153 5.59 6.11 16.80
CA THR A 153 6.89 5.61 16.35
C THR A 153 7.95 6.69 16.26
N THR A 154 9.17 6.36 16.66
CA THR A 154 10.36 7.23 16.56
C THR A 154 10.96 7.29 15.16
N LEU A 155 10.48 6.46 14.23
CA LEU A 155 10.93 6.48 12.84
C LEU A 155 10.71 7.85 12.20
N SER A 156 11.57 8.21 11.26
CA SER A 156 11.34 9.37 10.40
C SER A 156 10.08 9.19 9.54
N ASP A 157 9.57 10.26 8.94
CA ASP A 157 8.43 10.20 8.03
C ASP A 157 8.68 9.27 6.85
N ASP A 158 9.91 9.27 6.30
CA ASP A 158 10.30 8.40 5.21
C ASP A 158 10.23 6.92 5.61
N MET A 159 10.79 6.57 6.77
CA MET A 159 10.85 5.19 7.24
C MET A 159 9.49 4.67 7.68
N SER A 160 8.71 5.46 8.42
CA SER A 160 7.36 5.05 8.84
C SER A 160 6.38 4.97 7.67
N GLY A 161 6.51 5.85 6.67
CA GLY A 161 5.78 5.73 5.41
C GLY A 161 6.14 4.47 4.63
N ARG A 162 7.44 4.09 4.62
CA ARG A 162 7.92 2.87 3.96
C ARG A 162 7.36 1.60 4.61
N VAL A 163 7.22 1.56 5.93
CA VAL A 163 6.54 0.45 6.62
C VAL A 163 5.12 0.27 6.08
N LEU A 164 4.35 1.36 5.99
CA LEU A 164 2.98 1.29 5.47
C LEU A 164 2.93 0.91 3.98
N GLU A 165 3.88 1.39 3.18
CA GLU A 165 3.99 1.07 1.76
C GLU A 165 4.04 -0.45 1.53
N TYR A 166 4.82 -1.17 2.35
CA TYR A 166 4.91 -2.64 2.28
C TYR A 166 3.78 -3.38 2.99
N LEU A 167 2.91 -2.71 3.74
CA LEU A 167 1.79 -3.36 4.44
C LEU A 167 0.43 -3.18 3.75
N TRP A 168 0.21 -2.14 2.95
CA TRP A 168 -1.12 -1.82 2.40
C TRP A 168 -1.79 -3.02 1.71
N HIS A 169 -1.09 -3.74 0.86
CA HIS A 169 -1.66 -4.87 0.13
C HIS A 169 -2.09 -6.00 1.08
N VAL A 170 -1.31 -6.28 2.13
CA VAL A 170 -1.65 -7.30 3.13
C VAL A 170 -2.79 -6.84 4.02
N ILE A 171 -2.79 -5.57 4.45
CA ILE A 171 -3.91 -4.95 5.17
C ILE A 171 -5.22 -5.16 4.42
N PHE A 172 -5.18 -5.11 3.09
CA PHE A 172 -6.35 -5.34 2.24
C PHE A 172 -6.42 -6.78 1.67
N GLY A 173 -5.88 -7.75 2.42
CA GLY A 173 -6.10 -9.18 2.20
C GLY A 173 -5.40 -9.78 0.97
N ARG A 174 -4.33 -9.13 0.47
CA ARG A 174 -3.49 -9.71 -0.57
C ARG A 174 -2.36 -10.54 0.04
N PRO A 175 -1.77 -11.48 -0.72
CA PRO A 175 -0.58 -12.20 -0.28
C PRO A 175 0.57 -11.26 0.07
N ALA A 176 1.45 -11.65 0.99
CA ALA A 176 2.62 -10.87 1.38
C ALA A 176 3.54 -10.53 0.19
N VAL A 177 3.60 -11.42 -0.81
CA VAL A 177 4.25 -11.18 -2.10
C VAL A 177 3.17 -11.02 -3.16
N GLU A 178 2.92 -9.78 -3.59
CA GLU A 178 1.90 -9.43 -4.59
C GLU A 178 2.55 -8.68 -5.75
N CYS A 179 3.09 -9.44 -6.70
CA CYS A 179 3.86 -8.94 -7.84
C CYS A 179 3.33 -9.56 -9.15
N PRO A 180 2.15 -9.16 -9.62
CA PRO A 180 1.56 -9.69 -10.85
C PRO A 180 2.43 -9.37 -12.06
N GLN A 181 2.39 -10.22 -13.09
CA GLN A 181 3.10 -9.96 -14.34
C GLN A 181 2.67 -8.61 -14.93
N LEU A 182 3.62 -7.87 -15.48
CA LEU A 182 3.45 -6.48 -15.91
C LEU A 182 2.31 -6.30 -16.89
N GLU A 183 2.30 -7.11 -17.96
CA GLU A 183 1.29 -7.05 -19.03
C GLU A 183 -0.09 -7.42 -18.48
N LYS A 184 -0.15 -8.43 -17.61
CA LYS A 184 -1.39 -8.83 -16.95
C LYS A 184 -1.92 -7.71 -16.06
N CYS A 185 -1.06 -7.07 -15.27
CA CYS A 185 -1.43 -5.96 -14.41
C CYS A 185 -2.00 -4.78 -15.21
N TRP A 186 -1.35 -4.38 -16.29
CA TRP A 186 -1.85 -3.29 -17.15
C TRP A 186 -3.16 -3.64 -17.84
N CYS A 187 -3.31 -4.90 -18.27
CA CYS A 187 -4.55 -5.37 -18.88
C CYS A 187 -5.71 -5.35 -17.88
N ASP A 188 -5.49 -5.91 -16.68
CA ASP A 188 -6.50 -6.03 -15.64
C ASP A 188 -6.93 -4.66 -15.10
N LEU A 189 -5.97 -3.77 -14.83
CA LEU A 189 -6.24 -2.46 -14.23
C LEU A 189 -6.75 -1.43 -15.20
N TYR A 190 -6.18 -1.39 -16.42
CA TYR A 190 -6.35 -0.27 -17.34
C TYR A 190 -6.88 -0.68 -18.72
N GLY A 191 -7.17 -1.96 -18.94
CA GLY A 191 -7.60 -2.47 -20.24
C GLY A 191 -6.50 -2.43 -21.32
N ARG A 192 -5.24 -2.27 -20.94
CA ARG A 192 -4.08 -2.23 -21.83
C ARG A 192 -3.52 -3.64 -22.03
N CYS A 193 -4.22 -4.44 -22.84
CA CYS A 193 -3.93 -5.88 -23.01
C CYS A 193 -3.01 -6.18 -24.20
N GLU A 194 -2.84 -5.25 -25.12
CA GLU A 194 -1.96 -5.39 -26.30
C GLU A 194 -0.77 -4.40 -26.13
N LEU A 195 0.37 -4.93 -25.73
CA LEU A 195 1.62 -4.19 -25.61
C LEU A 195 2.72 -4.91 -26.37
#